data_3816955af00a6fe52290f7b6f98e383b
#
_entry.id   3816955af00a6fe52290f7b6f98e383b
#
_cell.length_a   1.000
_cell.length_b   1.000
_cell.length_c   1.000
_cell.angle_alpha   90.00
_cell.angle_beta   90.00
_cell.angle_gamma   90.00
#
_symmetry.space_group_name_H-M   'P 1'
#
loop_
_entity.id
_entity.type
_entity.pdbx_description
1 polymer ?
#
loop_
_entity_poly.entity_id
_entity_poly.type
_entity_poly.pdbx_seq_one_letter_code
_entity_poly.pdbx_strand_id
1 'polypeptide(L)'
;MNLIGDVEGKVCVMLDDMIDTGGTLLAGAELCRTLGARDVYACATHAVFSPPAVERLGSGAFTEVIVTNSIPHTQERDFAQLTVLSVGNLLGETIWRVHNDTPVSFNKL
;
A
#
# COMPACT_ATOMS: atom_id res chain seq x y z
N MET A 1 2.29 20.25 2.83
CA MET A 1 1.91 19.20 3.78
C MET A 1 2.62 19.41 5.12
N ASN A 2 1.89 19.32 6.19
CA ASN A 2 2.44 19.49 7.53
C ASN A 2 2.31 18.18 8.31
N LEU A 3 3.36 17.85 9.07
CA LEU A 3 3.34 16.71 9.95
C LEU A 3 3.03 17.17 11.38
N ILE A 4 2.10 16.46 12.04
CA ILE A 4 1.81 16.69 13.45
C ILE A 4 2.43 15.55 14.25
N GLY A 5 3.30 15.89 15.21
CA GLY A 5 4.02 14.92 16.01
C GLY A 5 5.46 14.75 15.56
N ASP A 6 6.13 13.78 16.17
CA ASP A 6 7.55 13.50 15.95
C ASP A 6 7.73 12.14 15.29
N VAL A 7 8.51 12.09 14.21
CA VAL A 7 8.82 10.85 13.48
C VAL A 7 10.30 10.48 13.53
N GLU A 8 11.11 11.28 14.21
CA GLU A 8 12.55 11.04 14.25
C GLU A 8 12.86 9.65 14.84
N GLY A 9 13.61 8.85 14.11
CA GLY A 9 13.97 7.48 14.49
C GLY A 9 12.82 6.48 14.46
N LYS A 10 11.65 6.89 14.01
CA LYS A 10 10.44 6.06 14.03
C LYS A 10 10.17 5.45 12.66
N VAL A 11 9.35 4.41 12.66
CA VAL A 11 8.81 3.79 11.45
C VAL A 11 7.49 4.46 11.13
N CYS A 12 7.37 5.01 9.93
CA CYS A 12 6.15 5.64 9.45
C CYS A 12 5.41 4.67 8.54
N VAL A 13 4.11 4.51 8.77
CA VAL A 13 3.25 3.68 7.92
C VAL A 13 2.14 4.59 7.39
N MET A 14 2.08 4.71 6.07
CA MET A 14 1.06 5.50 5.38
C MET A 14 0.00 4.55 4.84
N LEU A 15 -1.26 4.79 5.18
CA LEU A 15 -2.39 3.93 4.78
C LEU A 15 -3.34 4.72 3.89
N ASP A 16 -3.77 4.09 2.82
CA ASP A 16 -4.81 4.64 1.94
C ASP A 16 -5.62 3.50 1.33
N ASP A 17 -6.77 3.82 0.75
CA ASP A 17 -7.57 2.84 0.03
C ASP A 17 -6.96 2.54 -1.35
N MET A 18 -6.42 3.54 -2.01
CA MET A 18 -5.79 3.38 -3.33
C MET A 18 -4.55 4.26 -3.47
N ILE A 19 -3.66 3.83 -4.35
CA ILE A 19 -2.56 4.66 -4.84
C ILE A 19 -2.76 4.85 -6.33
N ASP A 20 -3.00 6.09 -6.75
CA ASP A 20 -3.14 6.42 -8.16
C ASP A 20 -1.81 6.94 -8.72
N THR A 21 -1.59 8.23 -8.78
CA THR A 21 -0.34 8.79 -9.31
C THR A 21 0.81 8.81 -8.30
N GLY A 22 0.50 8.69 -7.01
CA GLY A 22 1.49 8.62 -5.94
C GLY A 22 2.14 9.93 -5.56
N GLY A 23 1.71 11.06 -6.12
CA GLY A 23 2.36 12.34 -5.85
C GLY A 23 2.25 12.81 -4.41
N THR A 24 1.05 12.77 -3.84
CA THR A 24 0.82 13.15 -2.44
C THR A 24 1.51 12.19 -1.48
N LEU A 25 1.46 10.90 -1.81
CA LEU A 25 2.11 9.86 -1.01
C LEU A 25 3.62 10.04 -0.98
N LEU A 26 4.23 10.32 -2.13
CA LEU A 26 5.66 10.59 -2.24
C LEU A 26 6.05 11.83 -1.42
N ALA A 27 5.28 12.92 -1.53
CA ALA A 27 5.53 14.14 -0.76
C ALA A 27 5.51 13.85 0.75
N GLY A 28 4.55 13.05 1.20
CA GLY A 28 4.47 12.64 2.60
C GLY A 28 5.66 11.80 3.05
N ALA A 29 6.09 10.86 2.22
CA ALA A 29 7.24 10.02 2.50
C ALA A 29 8.53 10.83 2.57
N GLU A 30 8.73 11.75 1.63
CA GLU A 30 9.90 12.63 1.63
C GLU A 30 9.92 13.54 2.87
N LEU A 31 8.77 14.04 3.28
CA LEU A 31 8.65 14.83 4.51
C LEU A 31 9.06 14.01 5.73
N CYS A 32 8.56 12.78 5.84
CA CYS A 32 8.92 11.87 6.93
C CYS A 32 10.43 11.60 6.95
N ARG A 33 11.04 11.36 5.80
CA ARG A 33 12.49 11.17 5.68
C ARG A 33 13.26 12.41 6.11
N THR A 34 12.85 13.58 5.65
CA THR A 34 13.48 14.85 6.00
C THR A 34 13.43 15.10 7.51
N LEU A 35 12.37 14.68 8.17
CA LEU A 35 12.18 14.83 9.62
C LEU A 35 12.79 13.67 10.43
N GLY A 36 13.55 12.80 9.79
CA GLY A 36 14.37 11.80 10.48
C GLY A 36 13.71 10.44 10.67
N ALA A 37 12.64 10.12 9.96
CA ALA A 37 12.04 8.78 10.04
C ALA A 37 13.07 7.71 9.64
N ARG A 38 13.08 6.61 10.39
CA ARG A 38 13.98 5.49 10.11
C ARG A 38 13.54 4.72 8.87
N ASP A 39 12.26 4.40 8.79
CA ASP A 39 11.66 3.69 7.66
C ASP A 39 10.31 4.30 7.32
N VAL A 40 9.93 4.21 6.04
CA VAL A 40 8.64 4.67 5.56
C VAL A 40 8.01 3.57 4.73
N TYR A 41 6.84 3.12 5.17
CA TYR A 41 6.02 2.11 4.47
C TYR A 41 4.76 2.77 3.94
N ALA A 42 4.30 2.31 2.80
CA ALA A 42 2.99 2.68 2.28
C ALA A 42 2.19 1.40 2.05
N CYS A 43 0.92 1.43 2.44
CA CYS A 43 0.00 0.31 2.26
C CYS A 43 -1.29 0.82 1.64
N ALA A 44 -1.77 0.14 0.61
CA ALA A 44 -3.05 0.45 -0.02
C ALA A 44 -3.70 -0.83 -0.53
N THR A 45 -5.02 -0.82 -0.55
CA THR A 45 -5.76 -1.96 -1.11
C THR A 45 -5.63 -1.99 -2.63
N HIS A 46 -5.79 -0.83 -3.29
CA HIS A 46 -5.90 -0.78 -4.74
C HIS A 46 -4.71 -0.06 -5.39
N ALA A 47 -3.94 -0.82 -6.16
CA ALA A 47 -2.81 -0.29 -6.92
C ALA A 47 -3.29 0.16 -8.30
N VAL A 48 -3.81 1.38 -8.39
CA VAL A 48 -4.20 1.98 -9.67
C VAL A 48 -2.95 2.28 -10.49
N PHE A 49 -1.94 2.87 -9.85
CA PHE A 49 -0.62 3.13 -10.41
C PHE A 49 -0.64 3.82 -11.77
N SER A 50 -1.45 4.87 -11.90
CA SER A 50 -1.39 5.69 -13.11
C SER A 50 0.00 6.36 -13.22
N PRO A 51 0.55 6.48 -14.43
CA PRO A 51 1.85 7.14 -14.57
C PRO A 51 1.85 8.54 -13.95
N PRO A 52 2.90 8.96 -13.28
CA PRO A 52 4.21 8.32 -13.08
C PRO A 52 4.37 7.60 -11.73
N ALA A 53 3.34 6.89 -11.25
CA ALA A 53 3.35 6.27 -9.92
C ALA A 53 4.54 5.33 -9.69
N VAL A 54 4.82 4.45 -10.64
CA VAL A 54 5.90 3.45 -10.50
C VAL A 54 7.25 4.14 -10.28
N GLU A 55 7.54 5.19 -11.04
CA GLU A 55 8.77 5.95 -10.88
C GLU A 55 8.85 6.64 -9.52
N ARG A 56 7.75 7.24 -9.08
CA ARG A 56 7.67 7.93 -7.79
C ARG A 56 7.85 6.96 -6.62
N LEU A 57 7.15 5.85 -6.65
CA LEU A 57 7.16 4.86 -5.56
C LEU A 57 8.49 4.10 -5.51
N GLY A 58 9.14 3.92 -6.65
CA GLY A 58 10.44 3.28 -6.77
C GLY A 58 11.63 4.22 -6.57
N SER A 59 11.41 5.49 -6.27
CA SER A 59 12.46 6.50 -6.18
C SER A 59 13.40 6.36 -4.98
N GLY A 60 13.05 5.53 -3.99
CA GLY A 60 13.86 5.32 -2.79
C GLY A 60 13.33 5.99 -1.53
N ALA A 61 12.24 6.76 -1.62
CA ALA A 61 11.62 7.37 -0.44
C ALA A 61 10.95 6.33 0.47
N PHE A 62 10.49 5.22 -0.11
CA PHE A 62 9.79 4.16 0.62
C PHE A 62 10.72 2.98 0.90
N THR A 63 10.65 2.47 2.13
CA THR A 63 11.27 1.20 2.49
C THR A 63 10.56 0.05 1.79
N GLU A 64 9.22 0.09 1.80
CA GLU A 64 8.38 -0.89 1.12
C GLU A 64 7.02 -0.29 0.81
N VAL A 65 6.45 -0.68 -0.32
CA VAL A 65 5.07 -0.35 -0.72
C VAL A 65 4.31 -1.66 -0.83
N ILE A 66 3.23 -1.79 -0.08
CA ILE A 66 2.45 -3.03 0.03
C ILE A 66 1.05 -2.77 -0.52
N VAL A 67 0.67 -3.54 -1.52
CA VAL A 67 -0.67 -3.46 -2.13
C VAL A 67 -1.27 -4.85 -2.26
N THR A 68 -2.55 -4.91 -2.60
CA THR A 68 -3.17 -6.18 -2.95
C THR A 68 -3.25 -6.35 -4.46
N ASN A 69 -3.64 -7.54 -4.90
CA ASN A 69 -3.91 -7.82 -6.29
C ASN A 69 -5.39 -7.62 -6.68
N SER A 70 -6.10 -6.73 -5.99
CA SER A 70 -7.45 -6.32 -6.39
C SER A 70 -7.48 -5.75 -7.81
N ILE A 71 -6.37 -5.14 -8.24
CA ILE A 71 -6.10 -4.77 -9.62
C ILE A 71 -4.94 -5.66 -10.08
N PRO A 72 -5.03 -6.32 -11.25
CA PRO A 72 -3.97 -7.21 -11.71
C PRO A 72 -2.61 -6.52 -11.77
N HIS A 73 -1.60 -7.17 -11.19
CA HIS A 73 -0.23 -6.69 -11.26
C HIS A 73 0.41 -7.12 -12.58
N THR A 74 1.13 -6.21 -13.23
CA THR A 74 1.86 -6.46 -14.46
C THR A 74 3.33 -6.09 -14.29
N GLN A 75 4.18 -6.59 -15.18
CA GLN A 75 5.63 -6.33 -15.16
C GLN A 75 5.93 -4.82 -15.20
N GLU A 76 5.17 -4.07 -15.98
CA GLU A 76 5.37 -2.61 -16.14
C GLU A 76 5.04 -1.83 -14.86
N ARG A 77 4.30 -2.45 -13.95
CA ARG A 77 3.91 -1.86 -12.66
C ARG A 77 4.83 -2.29 -11.53
N ASP A 78 5.86 -3.08 -11.83
CA ASP A 78 6.76 -3.59 -10.82
C ASP A 78 7.90 -2.63 -10.51
N PHE A 79 8.35 -2.65 -9.28
CA PHE A 79 9.53 -1.92 -8.81
C PHE A 79 10.10 -2.62 -7.58
N ALA A 80 11.35 -2.33 -7.24
CA ALA A 80 12.11 -3.09 -6.24
C ALA A 80 11.44 -3.16 -4.86
N GLN A 81 10.79 -2.07 -4.41
CA GLN A 81 10.21 -1.98 -3.08
C GLN A 81 8.77 -2.51 -3.01
N LEU A 82 8.19 -2.97 -4.12
CA LEU A 82 6.78 -3.38 -4.18
C LEU A 82 6.59 -4.79 -3.66
N THR A 83 5.61 -4.96 -2.79
CA THR A 83 5.06 -6.24 -2.35
C THR A 83 3.58 -6.31 -2.70
N VAL A 84 3.18 -7.35 -3.41
CA VAL A 84 1.77 -7.56 -3.79
C VAL A 84 1.23 -8.75 -3.00
N LEU A 85 0.18 -8.51 -2.22
CA LEU A 85 -0.49 -9.54 -1.44
C LEU A 85 -1.76 -9.99 -2.16
N SER A 86 -2.01 -11.30 -2.14
CA SER A 86 -3.22 -11.85 -2.75
C SER A 86 -4.43 -11.69 -1.84
N VAL A 87 -5.55 -11.25 -2.39
CA VAL A 87 -6.86 -11.26 -1.73
C VAL A 87 -7.68 -12.49 -2.13
N GLY A 88 -7.06 -13.44 -2.83
CA GLY A 88 -7.73 -14.63 -3.33
C GLY A 88 -8.39 -15.46 -2.23
N ASN A 89 -7.68 -15.73 -1.13
CA ASN A 89 -8.22 -16.50 -0.01
C ASN A 89 -9.40 -15.77 0.65
N LEU A 90 -9.30 -14.47 0.83
CA LEU A 90 -10.36 -13.65 1.41
C LEU A 90 -11.63 -13.73 0.55
N LEU A 91 -11.48 -13.53 -0.74
CA LEU A 91 -12.61 -13.57 -1.68
C LEU A 91 -13.17 -14.98 -1.84
N GLY A 92 -12.31 -15.98 -1.92
CA GLY A 92 -12.73 -17.37 -2.02
C GLY A 92 -13.52 -17.83 -0.79
N GLU A 93 -13.06 -17.47 0.39
CA GLU A 93 -13.77 -17.76 1.64
C GLU A 93 -15.12 -17.05 1.70
N THR A 94 -15.17 -15.80 1.25
CA THR A 94 -16.42 -15.03 1.19
C THR A 94 -17.42 -15.68 0.23
N ILE A 95 -16.98 -16.09 -0.95
CA ILE A 95 -17.82 -16.77 -1.94
C ILE A 95 -18.38 -18.07 -1.36
N TRP A 96 -17.53 -18.85 -0.70
CA TRP A 96 -17.94 -20.11 -0.07
C TRP A 96 -19.03 -19.87 0.99
N ARG A 97 -18.83 -18.87 1.84
CA ARG A 97 -19.77 -18.56 2.93
C ARG A 97 -21.09 -18.05 2.39
N VAL A 98 -21.07 -17.19 1.40
CA VAL A 98 -22.32 -16.71 0.74
C VAL A 98 -23.05 -17.88 0.10
N HIS A 99 -22.35 -18.76 -0.62
CA HIS A 99 -22.95 -19.92 -1.28
C HIS A 99 -23.59 -20.91 -0.27
N ASN A 100 -23.01 -21.04 0.91
CA ASN A 100 -23.48 -21.96 1.94
C ASN A 100 -24.32 -21.29 3.03
N ASP A 101 -24.80 -20.07 2.80
CA ASP A 101 -25.61 -19.30 3.76
C ASP A 101 -24.96 -19.20 5.15
N THR A 102 -23.63 -19.12 5.18
CA THR A 102 -22.84 -19.00 6.41
C THR A 102 -22.45 -17.54 6.62
N PRO A 103 -22.45 -17.03 7.87
CA PRO A 103 -22.03 -15.66 8.12
C PRO A 103 -20.60 -15.39 7.68
N VAL A 104 -20.38 -14.21 7.07
CA VAL A 104 -19.05 -13.74 6.70
C VAL A 104 -18.42 -13.04 7.89
N SER A 105 -17.22 -13.46 8.28
CA SER A 105 -16.46 -12.84 9.36
C SER A 105 -15.01 -12.66 8.92
N PHE A 106 -14.60 -11.44 8.69
CA PHE A 106 -13.23 -11.12 8.26
C PHE A 106 -12.20 -11.27 9.39
N ASN A 107 -12.64 -11.30 10.64
CA ASN A 107 -11.75 -11.48 11.78
C ASN A 107 -11.13 -12.89 11.85
N LYS A 108 -11.64 -13.83 11.08
CA LYS A 108 -11.20 -15.24 11.06
C LYS A 108 -10.52 -15.63 9.74
N LEU A 109 -10.30 -14.66 8.86
CA LEU A 109 -9.72 -14.90 7.53
C LEU A 109 -8.20 -14.61 7.47
#